data_e339021410450dc363b8ffdf76b22d69
#
_entry.id   e339021410450dc363b8ffdf76b22d69
#
_cell.length_a   1.000
_cell.length_b   1.000
_cell.length_c   1.000
_cell.angle_alpha   90.00
_cell.angle_beta   90.00
_cell.angle_gamma   90.00
#
_symmetry.space_group_name_H-M   'P 1'
#
loop_
_entity.id
_entity.type
_entity.pdbx_description
1 polymer ?
#
loop_
_entity_poly.entity_id
_entity_poly.type
_entity_poly.pdbx_seq_one_letter_code
_entity_poly.pdbx_strand_id
1 'polypeptide(L)'
;MAKEKEKINRMEGIGETTPWQDITQGGFVYGEGNSTFFNTGDWRTKAPIWKHENCKQCLLCFPVCPDSSIPVTNSKREDFDFFHCKGCGICAKVCVFGAINMVNAGEEKL
;
A
#
# COMPACT_ATOMS: atom_id res chain seq x y z
N MET A 1 24.74 16.24 -1.36
CA MET A 1 25.35 14.91 -1.48
C MET A 1 25.08 14.01 -0.29
N ALA A 2 25.28 14.50 0.95
CA ALA A 2 24.96 13.68 2.15
C ALA A 2 23.48 13.28 2.22
N LYS A 3 22.58 14.17 1.81
CA LYS A 3 21.13 13.90 1.82
C LYS A 3 20.70 12.85 0.79
N GLU A 4 21.36 12.78 -0.35
CA GLU A 4 21.10 11.75 -1.37
C GLU A 4 21.54 10.37 -0.88
N LYS A 5 22.70 10.30 -0.24
CA LYS A 5 23.20 9.05 0.34
C LYS A 5 22.30 8.54 1.48
N GLU A 6 21.76 9.46 2.28
CA GLU A 6 20.79 9.09 3.32
C GLU A 6 19.49 8.54 2.75
N LYS A 7 19.00 9.14 1.66
CA LYS A 7 17.80 8.63 0.96
C LYS A 7 18.01 7.22 0.43
N ILE A 8 19.12 7.01 -0.24
CA ILE A 8 19.47 5.69 -0.78
C ILE A 8 19.57 4.66 0.34
N ASN A 9 20.19 5.04 1.45
CA ASN A 9 20.34 4.15 2.61
C ASN A 9 19.00 3.78 3.24
N ARG A 10 17.94 4.57 3.02
CA ARG A 10 16.61 4.35 3.60
C ARG A 10 15.59 3.81 2.60
N MET A 11 16.03 3.32 1.48
CA MET A 11 15.17 2.81 0.40
C MET A 11 14.42 3.87 -0.40
N GLU A 12 14.36 5.12 0.03
CA GLU A 12 13.65 6.20 -0.67
C GLU A 12 14.18 6.43 -2.08
N GLY A 13 15.49 6.30 -2.25
CA GLY A 13 16.15 6.56 -3.52
C GLY A 13 16.53 5.31 -4.29
N ILE A 14 16.13 4.13 -3.83
CA ILE A 14 16.49 2.86 -4.48
C ILE A 14 15.32 2.37 -5.33
N GLY A 15 15.60 2.06 -6.58
CA GLY A 15 14.63 1.51 -7.52
C GLY A 15 15.23 0.38 -8.33
N GLU A 16 14.45 -0.14 -9.26
CA GLU A 16 14.86 -1.28 -10.09
C GLU A 16 16.09 -0.97 -10.95
N THR A 17 16.31 0.30 -11.27
CA THR A 17 17.41 0.72 -12.13
C THR A 17 18.58 1.31 -11.35
N THR A 18 18.55 1.30 -10.02
CA THR A 18 19.63 1.83 -9.20
C THR A 18 20.88 0.95 -9.36
N PRO A 19 22.03 1.50 -9.80
CA PRO A 19 23.24 0.70 -9.95
C PRO A 19 23.80 0.30 -8.57
N TRP A 20 24.54 -0.81 -8.57
CA TRP A 20 25.08 -1.36 -7.32
C TRP A 20 26.01 -0.40 -6.57
N GLN A 21 26.66 0.52 -7.30
CA GLN A 21 27.55 1.51 -6.69
C GLN A 21 26.80 2.52 -5.82
N ASP A 22 25.51 2.72 -6.09
CA ASP A 22 24.70 3.70 -5.41
C ASP A 22 23.86 3.12 -4.27
N ILE A 23 23.90 1.79 -4.10
CA ILE A 23 23.25 1.14 -2.96
C ILE A 23 24.21 1.00 -1.79
N THR A 24 23.70 0.65 -0.62
CA THR A 24 24.51 0.45 0.59
C THR A 24 25.46 -0.73 0.41
N GLN A 25 26.59 -0.66 1.14
CA GLN A 25 27.55 -1.75 1.12
C GLN A 25 26.93 -3.02 1.72
N GLY A 26 27.15 -4.15 1.05
CA GLY A 26 26.64 -5.44 1.51
C GLY A 26 25.15 -5.60 1.45
N GLY A 27 24.45 -4.72 0.74
CA GLY A 27 22.98 -4.78 0.67
C GLY A 27 22.26 -4.42 1.96
N PHE A 28 22.94 -3.72 2.85
CA PHE A 28 22.39 -3.30 4.15
C PHE A 28 21.30 -2.26 3.94
N VAL A 29 20.17 -2.44 4.61
CA VAL A 29 19.07 -1.47 4.57
C VAL A 29 18.98 -0.75 5.91
N TYR A 30 19.17 0.56 5.89
CA TYR A 30 19.10 1.40 7.07
C TYR A 30 17.73 2.04 7.20
N GLY A 31 17.30 2.30 8.43
CA GLY A 31 16.08 3.03 8.72
C GLY A 31 15.00 2.16 9.33
N GLU A 32 13.99 2.81 9.89
CA GLU A 32 12.83 2.18 10.50
C GLU A 32 11.60 2.42 9.63
N GLY A 33 10.73 1.40 9.54
CA GLY A 33 9.50 1.52 8.75
C GLY A 33 9.74 1.76 7.27
N ASN A 34 10.85 1.31 6.73
CA ASN A 34 11.24 1.57 5.35
C ASN A 34 10.43 0.78 4.32
N SER A 35 9.62 -0.19 4.75
CA SER A 35 8.69 -0.90 3.88
C SER A 35 7.66 0.03 3.24
N THR A 36 7.43 1.21 3.82
CA THR A 36 6.53 2.21 3.24
C THR A 36 7.00 2.69 1.87
N PHE A 37 8.30 2.59 1.59
CA PHE A 37 8.89 3.01 0.33
C PHE A 37 8.98 1.87 -0.70
N PHE A 38 8.58 0.66 -0.32
CA PHE A 38 8.68 -0.50 -1.19
C PHE A 38 7.30 -0.85 -1.76
N ASN A 39 7.16 -0.73 -3.08
CA ASN A 39 5.90 -1.00 -3.76
C ASN A 39 5.67 -2.51 -3.85
N THR A 40 4.82 -3.05 -2.98
CA THR A 40 4.40 -4.45 -3.03
C THR A 40 2.99 -4.60 -3.59
N GLY A 41 2.30 -3.49 -3.88
CA GLY A 41 0.98 -3.51 -4.48
C GLY A 41 0.95 -4.14 -5.86
N ASP A 42 2.07 -4.14 -6.57
CA ASP A 42 2.19 -4.78 -7.89
C ASP A 42 2.00 -6.30 -7.84
N TRP A 43 2.09 -6.89 -6.65
CA TRP A 43 1.95 -8.35 -6.51
C TRP A 43 0.49 -8.82 -6.60
N ARG A 44 -0.47 -7.90 -6.51
CA ARG A 44 -1.88 -8.29 -6.50
C ARG A 44 -2.35 -8.75 -7.88
N THR A 45 -3.27 -9.70 -7.88
CA THR A 45 -3.97 -10.14 -9.08
C THR A 45 -5.40 -9.61 -9.14
N LYS A 46 -5.94 -9.26 -7.97
CA LYS A 46 -7.24 -8.61 -7.84
C LYS A 46 -7.08 -7.34 -7.01
N ALA A 47 -7.98 -6.39 -7.21
CA ALA A 47 -7.95 -5.12 -6.51
C ALA A 47 -9.34 -4.76 -6.00
N PRO A 48 -9.44 -4.15 -4.82
CA PRO A 48 -10.72 -3.68 -4.31
C PRO A 48 -11.07 -2.32 -4.90
N ILE A 49 -12.37 -2.11 -5.10
CA ILE A 49 -12.93 -0.80 -5.45
C ILE A 49 -13.82 -0.36 -4.29
N TRP A 50 -13.60 0.84 -3.79
CA TRP A 50 -14.38 1.42 -2.71
C TRP A 50 -15.49 2.29 -3.28
N LYS A 51 -16.73 1.94 -2.96
CA LYS A 51 -17.92 2.72 -3.34
C LYS A 51 -18.29 3.64 -2.19
N HIS A 52 -17.97 4.91 -2.33
CA HIS A 52 -18.18 5.92 -1.29
C HIS A 52 -19.63 6.02 -0.85
N GLU A 53 -20.55 5.96 -1.81
CA GLU A 53 -21.98 6.11 -1.56
C GLU A 53 -22.57 4.99 -0.69
N ASN A 54 -21.98 3.81 -0.72
CA ASN A 54 -22.42 2.68 0.08
C ASN A 54 -21.74 2.58 1.42
N CYS A 55 -20.65 3.31 1.60
CA CYS A 55 -19.83 3.23 2.81
C CYS A 55 -20.46 4.01 3.96
N LYS A 56 -20.62 3.36 5.11
CA LYS A 56 -21.17 3.96 6.33
C LYS A 56 -20.09 4.35 7.35
N GLN A 57 -18.82 4.26 6.97
CA GLN A 57 -17.68 4.61 7.82
C GLN A 57 -17.65 3.82 9.15
N CYS A 58 -18.05 2.54 9.09
CA CYS A 58 -18.04 1.67 10.28
C CYS A 58 -16.63 1.19 10.63
N LEU A 59 -15.70 1.28 9.70
CA LEU A 59 -14.28 0.94 9.86
C LEU A 59 -14.00 -0.52 10.22
N LEU A 60 -14.92 -1.44 9.94
CA LEU A 60 -14.69 -2.87 10.16
C LEU A 60 -13.59 -3.42 9.23
N CYS A 61 -13.41 -2.81 8.06
CA CYS A 61 -12.38 -3.21 7.11
C CYS A 61 -10.96 -2.82 7.55
N PHE A 62 -10.85 -1.73 8.31
CA PHE A 62 -9.55 -1.18 8.70
C PHE A 62 -8.67 -2.17 9.48
N PRO A 63 -9.14 -2.78 10.60
CA PRO A 63 -8.28 -3.65 11.40
C PRO A 63 -7.98 -5.01 10.76
N VAL A 64 -8.73 -5.41 9.73
CA VAL A 64 -8.53 -6.72 9.10
C VAL A 64 -7.62 -6.67 7.88
N CYS A 65 -7.22 -5.48 7.44
CA CYS A 65 -6.29 -5.37 6.32
C CYS A 65 -4.88 -5.79 6.74
N PRO A 66 -4.32 -6.88 6.16
CA PRO A 66 -3.01 -7.38 6.57
C PRO A 66 -1.86 -6.43 6.24
N ASP A 67 -2.04 -5.53 5.28
CA ASP A 67 -1.01 -4.58 4.85
C ASP A 67 -1.27 -3.15 5.32
N SER A 68 -2.28 -2.95 6.17
CA SER A 68 -2.68 -1.61 6.63
C SER A 68 -2.88 -0.64 5.48
N SER A 69 -3.50 -1.13 4.39
CA SER A 69 -3.66 -0.37 3.15
C SER A 69 -4.98 0.40 3.11
N ILE A 70 -5.64 0.56 4.24
CA ILE A 70 -6.86 1.37 4.36
C ILE A 70 -6.56 2.55 5.28
N PRO A 71 -6.09 3.70 4.73
CA PRO A 71 -5.79 4.86 5.56
C PRO A 71 -7.05 5.41 6.23
N VAL A 72 -6.92 5.80 7.49
CA VAL A 72 -8.00 6.41 8.26
C VAL A 72 -7.52 7.74 8.81
N THR A 73 -8.25 8.81 8.50
CA THR A 73 -7.95 10.17 8.96
C THR A 73 -9.21 10.76 9.55
N ASN A 74 -9.11 11.34 10.76
CA ASN A 74 -10.24 11.97 11.44
C ASN A 74 -11.44 11.03 11.60
N SER A 75 -11.20 9.77 11.93
CA SER A 75 -12.21 8.71 12.12
C SER A 75 -12.98 8.34 10.85
N LYS A 76 -12.44 8.71 9.68
CA LYS A 76 -13.02 8.35 8.38
C LYS A 76 -11.96 7.69 7.54
N ARG A 77 -12.35 6.64 6.82
CA ARG A 77 -11.42 5.98 5.91
C ARG A 77 -11.27 6.78 4.62
N GLU A 78 -10.08 6.66 4.05
CA GLU A 78 -9.77 7.17 2.72
C GLU A 78 -9.71 5.99 1.74
N ASP A 79 -9.41 6.27 0.47
CA ASP A 79 -9.27 5.23 -0.55
C ASP A 79 -8.08 4.32 -0.23
N PHE A 80 -8.05 3.16 -0.89
CA PHE A 80 -7.00 2.16 -0.66
C PHE A 80 -5.62 2.70 -1.02
N ASP A 81 -4.63 2.29 -0.22
CA ASP A 81 -3.23 2.47 -0.56
C ASP A 81 -2.81 1.33 -1.50
N PHE A 82 -2.94 1.56 -2.81
CA PHE A 82 -2.61 0.55 -3.81
C PHE A 82 -1.12 0.29 -3.95
N PHE A 83 -0.29 1.12 -3.32
CA PHE A 83 1.15 0.89 -3.27
C PHE A 83 1.48 -0.37 -2.45
N HIS A 84 0.63 -0.72 -1.50
CA HIS A 84 0.83 -1.88 -0.60
C HIS A 84 -0.29 -2.91 -0.64
N CYS A 85 -1.49 -2.56 -1.09
CA CYS A 85 -2.63 -3.48 -1.12
C CYS A 85 -2.34 -4.70 -1.99
N LYS A 86 -2.56 -5.90 -1.43
CA LYS A 86 -2.31 -7.18 -2.13
C LYS A 86 -3.56 -7.78 -2.74
N GLY A 87 -4.72 -7.14 -2.56
CA GLY A 87 -5.97 -7.65 -3.11
C GLY A 87 -6.46 -8.94 -2.47
N CYS A 88 -6.22 -9.11 -1.15
CA CYS A 88 -6.59 -10.34 -0.44
C CYS A 88 -8.10 -10.56 -0.32
N GLY A 89 -8.91 -9.51 -0.45
CA GLY A 89 -10.37 -9.60 -0.44
C GLY A 89 -11.00 -9.64 0.95
N ILE A 90 -10.22 -9.60 2.02
CA ILE A 90 -10.76 -9.69 3.39
C ILE A 90 -11.66 -8.49 3.68
N CYS A 91 -11.26 -7.29 3.28
CA CYS A 91 -12.05 -6.07 3.48
C CYS A 91 -13.42 -6.15 2.78
N ALA A 92 -13.45 -6.73 1.58
CA ALA A 92 -14.71 -6.92 0.87
C ALA A 92 -15.63 -7.92 1.57
N LYS A 93 -15.04 -8.94 2.20
CA LYS A 93 -15.80 -9.96 2.94
C LYS A 93 -16.42 -9.41 4.22
N VAL A 94 -15.72 -8.51 4.93
CA VAL A 94 -16.24 -7.96 6.19
C VAL A 94 -17.17 -6.78 5.99
N CYS A 95 -17.21 -6.19 4.79
CA CYS A 95 -18.07 -5.04 4.53
C CYS A 95 -19.52 -5.49 4.36
N VAL A 96 -20.34 -5.21 5.38
CA VAL A 96 -21.76 -5.61 5.38
C VAL A 96 -22.62 -4.70 4.52
N PHE A 97 -22.09 -3.56 4.09
CA PHE A 97 -22.81 -2.57 3.30
C PHE A 97 -22.54 -2.69 1.79
N GLY A 98 -21.74 -3.67 1.37
CA GLY A 98 -21.40 -3.86 -0.03
C GLY A 98 -20.63 -2.71 -0.66
N ALA A 99 -19.86 -1.98 0.17
CA ALA A 99 -19.12 -0.81 -0.30
C ALA A 99 -17.80 -1.16 -0.97
N ILE A 100 -17.38 -2.42 -0.92
CA ILE A 100 -16.11 -2.85 -1.48
C ILE A 100 -16.35 -4.03 -2.42
N ASN A 101 -15.98 -3.85 -3.68
CA ASN A 101 -16.05 -4.89 -4.71
C ASN A 101 -14.64 -5.24 -5.18
N MET A 102 -14.43 -6.53 -5.50
CA MET A 102 -13.15 -6.98 -6.05
C MET A 102 -13.23 -7.03 -7.57
N VAL A 103 -12.20 -6.50 -8.23
CA VAL A 103 -12.05 -6.53 -9.69
C VAL A 103 -10.66 -7.08 -10.02
N ASN A 104 -10.40 -7.31 -11.31
CA ASN A 104 -9.05 -7.71 -11.73
C ASN A 104 -8.07 -6.55 -11.59
N ALA A 105 -6.82 -6.87 -11.27
CA ALA A 105 -5.79 -5.84 -11.15
C ALA A 105 -5.64 -5.06 -12.45
N GLY A 106 -5.56 -3.75 -12.33
CA GLY A 106 -5.55 -2.83 -13.47
C GLY A 106 -6.91 -2.20 -13.76
N GLU A 107 -8.00 -2.82 -13.32
CA GLU A 107 -9.35 -2.27 -13.52
C GLU A 107 -9.73 -1.25 -12.44
N GLU A 108 -9.00 -1.21 -11.34
CA GLU A 108 -9.25 -0.27 -10.24
C GLU A 108 -9.06 1.19 -10.64
N LYS A 109 -8.42 1.44 -11.76
CA LYS A 109 -8.20 2.79 -12.28
C LYS A 109 -9.33 3.27 -13.21
N LEU A 110 -10.31 2.43 -13.43
CA LEU A 110 -11.48 2.76 -14.26
C LEU A 110 -12.65 3.32 -13.38
#